data_dca434312baf1e0b3876ce2cf44af25f
#
_entry.id   dca434312baf1e0b3876ce2cf44af25f
#
_cell.length_a   1.000
_cell.length_b   1.000
_cell.length_c   1.000
_cell.angle_alpha   90.00
_cell.angle_beta   90.00
_cell.angle_gamma   90.00
#
_symmetry.space_group_name_H-M   'P 1'
#
loop_
_entity.id
_entity.type
_entity.pdbx_description
1 polymer ?
#
loop_
_entity_poly.entity_id
_entity_poly.type
_entity_poly.pdbx_seq_one_letter_code
_entity_poly.pdbx_strand_id
1 'polypeptide(L)'
;MNIPFEERLPFFVLGLVVLAFFYGIYFTKMFVQKKHGIQTRQIGKRKEKGLHRVETFMSLATGSVVVAQLASIAFDWNYMPSGARFTGFCVGMTGDFVFLASVLFMKDSWRAGIPEKDKTKLVTNGIYRFSRNPAFLGFDMMYVGVLLMYFNPLNAAFSLFAIVMLHLQILQEEKYMEATFGKEYLDYRKKTFRYLGKRK
;
A
#
# COMPACT_ATOMS: atom_id res chain seq x y z
N MET A 1 29.81 13.40 -2.33
CA MET A 1 30.60 12.70 -3.37
C MET A 1 29.72 12.65 -4.61
N ASN A 2 30.11 13.35 -5.70
CA ASN A 2 29.30 13.38 -6.92
C ASN A 2 29.51 12.06 -7.67
N ILE A 3 28.56 11.13 -7.54
CA ILE A 3 28.54 9.90 -8.31
C ILE A 3 28.25 10.27 -9.78
N PRO A 4 28.98 9.74 -10.77
CA PRO A 4 28.71 9.98 -12.18
C PRO A 4 27.29 9.61 -12.58
N PHE A 5 26.70 10.33 -13.54
CA PHE A 5 25.32 10.11 -13.99
C PHE A 5 25.11 8.65 -14.48
N GLU A 6 26.08 8.07 -15.14
CA GLU A 6 26.04 6.68 -15.65
C GLU A 6 25.85 5.65 -14.54
N GLU A 7 26.39 5.89 -13.34
CA GLU A 7 26.22 5.00 -12.19
C GLU A 7 24.89 5.21 -11.47
N ARG A 8 24.26 6.40 -11.63
CA ARG A 8 22.95 6.72 -11.05
C ARG A 8 21.79 6.24 -11.90
N LEU A 9 21.97 6.26 -13.23
CA LEU A 9 20.91 5.98 -14.20
C LEU A 9 20.22 4.64 -13.97
N PRO A 10 20.89 3.52 -13.69
CA PRO A 10 20.22 2.26 -13.43
C PRO A 10 19.25 2.34 -12.25
N PHE A 11 19.68 2.91 -11.13
CA PHE A 11 18.82 3.03 -9.95
C PHE A 11 17.67 4.04 -10.16
N PHE A 12 17.91 5.13 -10.88
CA PHE A 12 16.88 6.07 -11.28
C PHE A 12 15.76 5.35 -12.04
N VAL A 13 16.12 4.55 -13.05
CA VAL A 13 15.16 3.77 -13.84
C VAL A 13 14.43 2.75 -12.95
N LEU A 14 15.18 1.98 -12.13
CA LEU A 14 14.59 0.97 -11.25
C LEU A 14 13.62 1.58 -10.22
N GLY A 15 13.94 2.74 -9.64
CA GLY A 15 13.06 3.44 -8.71
C GLY A 15 11.76 3.90 -9.39
N LEU A 16 11.87 4.47 -10.60
CA LEU A 16 10.68 4.85 -11.37
C LEU A 16 9.85 3.63 -11.79
N VAL A 17 10.48 2.50 -12.11
CA VAL A 17 9.77 1.26 -12.45
C VAL A 17 8.90 0.78 -11.29
N VAL A 18 9.44 0.74 -10.05
CA VAL A 18 8.67 0.36 -8.86
C VAL A 18 7.46 1.29 -8.70
N LEU A 19 7.67 2.61 -8.69
CA LEU A 19 6.57 3.56 -8.50
C LEU A 19 5.55 3.49 -9.64
N ALA A 20 6.02 3.45 -10.89
CA ALA A 20 5.13 3.42 -12.05
C ALA A 20 4.30 2.13 -12.09
N PHE A 21 4.87 0.99 -11.73
CA PHE A 21 4.16 -0.28 -11.68
C PHE A 21 3.11 -0.28 -10.57
N PHE A 22 3.48 0.15 -9.35
CA PHE A 22 2.56 0.24 -8.22
C PHE A 22 1.36 1.15 -8.51
N TYR A 23 1.64 2.41 -8.86
CA TYR A 23 0.58 3.38 -9.14
C TYR A 23 -0.17 3.08 -10.45
N GLY A 24 0.49 2.42 -11.41
CA GLY A 24 -0.14 1.89 -12.61
C GLY A 24 -1.25 0.89 -12.27
N ILE A 25 -0.98 -0.08 -11.38
CA ILE A 25 -1.99 -1.03 -10.87
C ILE A 25 -3.14 -0.26 -10.18
N TYR A 26 -2.80 0.67 -9.28
CA TYR A 26 -3.77 1.44 -8.51
C TYR A 26 -4.73 2.25 -9.40
N PHE A 27 -4.18 3.06 -10.31
CA PHE A 27 -4.99 3.90 -11.19
C PHE A 27 -5.74 3.11 -12.25
N THR A 28 -5.15 2.04 -12.80
CA THR A 28 -5.84 1.13 -13.72
C THR A 28 -7.07 0.53 -13.04
N LYS A 29 -6.93 0.06 -11.79
CA LYS A 29 -8.06 -0.49 -11.02
C LYS A 29 -9.13 0.57 -10.78
N MET A 30 -8.76 1.78 -10.38
CA MET A 30 -9.71 2.89 -10.20
C MET A 30 -10.47 3.19 -11.49
N PHE A 31 -9.76 3.23 -12.64
CA PHE A 31 -10.36 3.55 -13.92
C PHE A 31 -11.33 2.46 -14.39
N VAL A 32 -10.95 1.18 -14.27
CA VAL A 32 -11.82 0.05 -14.63
C VAL A 32 -13.08 0.04 -13.76
N GLN A 33 -12.93 0.18 -12.44
CA GLN A 33 -14.09 0.23 -11.54
C GLN A 33 -15.01 1.42 -11.84
N LYS A 34 -14.45 2.59 -12.14
CA LYS A 34 -15.23 3.78 -12.51
C LYS A 34 -16.08 3.51 -13.77
N LYS A 35 -15.57 2.80 -14.77
CA LYS A 35 -16.35 2.39 -15.95
C LYS A 35 -17.52 1.47 -15.62
N HIS A 36 -17.41 0.69 -14.56
CA HIS A 36 -18.48 -0.19 -14.06
C HIS A 36 -19.40 0.53 -13.03
N GLY A 37 -19.33 1.86 -12.89
CA GLY A 37 -20.11 2.63 -11.95
C GLY A 37 -19.69 2.43 -10.48
N ILE A 38 -18.55 1.80 -10.23
CA ILE A 38 -18.05 1.51 -8.89
C ILE A 38 -17.14 2.65 -8.43
N GLN A 39 -17.47 3.26 -7.29
CA GLN A 39 -16.63 4.28 -6.70
C GLN A 39 -15.55 3.65 -5.83
N THR A 40 -14.32 3.58 -6.35
CA THR A 40 -13.17 2.96 -5.67
C THR A 40 -12.74 3.72 -4.43
N ARG A 41 -12.56 5.06 -4.54
CA ARG A 41 -12.09 5.90 -3.44
C ARG A 41 -13.24 6.26 -2.51
N GLN A 42 -13.19 5.72 -1.31
CA GLN A 42 -14.18 5.94 -0.23
C GLN A 42 -13.63 6.84 0.90
N ILE A 43 -12.36 7.23 0.81
CA ILE A 43 -11.66 8.05 1.81
C ILE A 43 -12.39 9.37 2.03
N GLY A 44 -12.58 9.75 3.31
CA GLY A 44 -13.12 11.05 3.70
C GLY A 44 -14.64 11.21 3.57
N LYS A 45 -15.39 10.17 3.18
CA LYS A 45 -16.84 10.23 3.00
C LYS A 45 -17.65 9.96 4.28
N ARG A 46 -17.02 9.54 5.37
CA ARG A 46 -17.69 9.15 6.59
C ARG A 46 -17.95 10.31 7.54
N LYS A 47 -19.10 10.24 8.23
CA LYS A 47 -19.56 11.22 9.23
C LYS A 47 -18.93 11.00 10.61
N GLU A 48 -18.37 9.82 10.92
CA GLU A 48 -17.74 9.54 12.21
C GLU A 48 -16.40 10.27 12.33
N LYS A 49 -16.32 11.21 13.28
CA LYS A 49 -15.16 12.12 13.44
C LYS A 49 -13.81 11.41 13.60
N GLY A 50 -13.79 10.28 14.32
CA GLY A 50 -12.57 9.50 14.56
C GLY A 50 -12.01 8.88 13.28
N LEU A 51 -12.84 8.18 12.53
CA LEU A 51 -12.50 7.54 11.28
C LEU A 51 -12.12 8.57 10.19
N HIS A 52 -12.87 9.66 10.11
CA HIS A 52 -12.57 10.75 9.17
C HIS A 52 -11.17 11.32 9.37
N ARG A 53 -10.73 11.51 10.64
CA ARG A 53 -9.37 11.96 10.94
C ARG A 53 -8.31 10.96 10.46
N VAL A 54 -8.49 9.66 10.75
CA VAL A 54 -7.52 8.62 10.31
C VAL A 54 -7.43 8.60 8.78
N GLU A 55 -8.54 8.60 8.07
CA GLU A 55 -8.56 8.62 6.60
C GLU A 55 -7.92 9.89 6.01
N THR A 56 -8.16 11.06 6.63
CA THR A 56 -7.55 12.33 6.19
C THR A 56 -6.04 12.31 6.37
N PHE A 57 -5.54 11.93 7.56
CA PHE A 57 -4.11 11.82 7.81
C PHE A 57 -3.46 10.72 6.94
N MET A 58 -4.13 9.60 6.72
CA MET A 58 -3.65 8.56 5.80
C MET A 58 -3.53 9.12 4.36
N SER A 59 -4.53 9.85 3.88
CA SER A 59 -4.47 10.46 2.54
C SER A 59 -3.33 11.47 2.42
N LEU A 60 -3.09 12.28 3.47
CA LEU A 60 -1.97 13.20 3.53
C LEU A 60 -0.63 12.43 3.54
N ALA A 61 -0.51 11.42 4.38
CA ALA A 61 0.71 10.61 4.52
C ALA A 61 1.06 9.89 3.21
N THR A 62 0.06 9.22 2.58
CA THR A 62 0.28 8.52 1.31
C THR A 62 0.55 9.47 0.14
N GLY A 63 0.00 10.69 0.15
CA GLY A 63 0.33 11.72 -0.83
C GLY A 63 1.74 12.29 -0.63
N SER A 64 2.10 12.62 0.61
CA SER A 64 3.41 13.22 0.92
C SER A 64 4.58 12.25 0.71
N VAL A 65 4.41 10.95 1.02
CA VAL A 65 5.47 9.96 0.77
C VAL A 65 5.78 9.81 -0.72
N VAL A 66 4.79 9.90 -1.61
CA VAL A 66 5.04 9.87 -3.06
C VAL A 66 5.93 11.04 -3.48
N VAL A 67 5.64 12.24 -2.99
CA VAL A 67 6.44 13.43 -3.29
C VAL A 67 7.87 13.27 -2.77
N ALA A 68 8.04 12.78 -1.53
CA ALA A 68 9.35 12.53 -0.95
C ALA A 68 10.15 11.47 -1.73
N GLN A 69 9.50 10.39 -2.17
CA GLN A 69 10.10 9.34 -2.98
C GLN A 69 10.53 9.85 -4.36
N LEU A 70 9.63 10.56 -5.05
CA LEU A 70 9.96 11.14 -6.37
C LEU A 70 11.10 12.16 -6.27
N ALA A 71 11.11 13.01 -5.24
CA ALA A 71 12.21 13.94 -5.01
C ALA A 71 13.52 13.18 -4.72
N SER A 72 13.48 12.13 -3.88
CA SER A 72 14.66 11.31 -3.56
C SER A 72 15.23 10.62 -4.80
N ILE A 73 14.37 10.13 -5.70
CA ILE A 73 14.76 9.53 -6.98
C ILE A 73 15.35 10.61 -7.93
N ALA A 74 14.65 11.73 -8.10
CA ALA A 74 15.04 12.78 -9.03
C ALA A 74 16.41 13.41 -8.67
N PHE A 75 16.68 13.59 -7.37
CA PHE A 75 17.95 14.17 -6.90
C PHE A 75 18.99 13.10 -6.52
N ASP A 76 18.70 11.81 -6.70
CA ASP A 76 19.49 10.66 -6.23
C ASP A 76 19.96 10.84 -4.77
N TRP A 77 19.06 11.35 -3.94
CA TRP A 77 19.35 11.60 -2.53
C TRP A 77 19.29 10.30 -1.75
N ASN A 78 20.47 9.71 -1.53
CA ASN A 78 20.59 8.43 -0.87
C ASN A 78 21.93 8.27 -0.14
N TYR A 79 21.91 7.46 0.94
CA TYR A 79 23.10 7.11 1.73
C TYR A 79 23.39 5.60 1.71
N MET A 80 22.65 4.81 0.92
CA MET A 80 22.80 3.35 0.89
C MET A 80 23.75 2.88 -0.20
N PRO A 81 24.54 1.82 0.07
CA PRO A 81 25.38 1.19 -0.96
C PRO A 81 24.52 0.47 -2.01
N SER A 82 25.09 0.25 -3.20
CA SER A 82 24.38 -0.33 -4.36
C SER A 82 23.70 -1.68 -4.05
N GLY A 83 24.31 -2.52 -3.22
CA GLY A 83 23.69 -3.80 -2.81
C GLY A 83 22.40 -3.61 -2.01
N ALA A 84 22.36 -2.64 -1.08
CA ALA A 84 21.14 -2.32 -0.34
C ALA A 84 20.05 -1.71 -1.26
N ARG A 85 20.47 -0.87 -2.21
CA ARG A 85 19.56 -0.29 -3.22
C ARG A 85 18.93 -1.39 -4.09
N PHE A 86 19.72 -2.37 -4.54
CA PHE A 86 19.19 -3.49 -5.31
C PHE A 86 18.26 -4.38 -4.48
N THR A 87 18.59 -4.65 -3.21
CA THR A 87 17.67 -5.32 -2.28
C THR A 87 16.37 -4.55 -2.14
N GLY A 88 16.45 -3.22 -2.02
CA GLY A 88 15.27 -2.34 -1.99
C GLY A 88 14.39 -2.48 -3.23
N PHE A 89 14.99 -2.54 -4.41
CA PHE A 89 14.25 -2.81 -5.66
C PHE A 89 13.51 -4.16 -5.61
N CYS A 90 14.17 -5.23 -5.19
CA CYS A 90 13.54 -6.54 -5.07
C CYS A 90 12.37 -6.53 -4.06
N VAL A 91 12.53 -5.86 -2.92
CA VAL A 91 11.46 -5.71 -1.90
C VAL A 91 10.30 -4.90 -2.47
N GLY A 92 10.57 -3.78 -3.13
CA GLY A 92 9.54 -2.93 -3.74
C GLY A 92 8.74 -3.68 -4.80
N MET A 93 9.42 -4.33 -5.75
CA MET A 93 8.76 -5.14 -6.77
C MET A 93 7.94 -6.30 -6.17
N THR A 94 8.44 -6.95 -5.11
CA THR A 94 7.66 -7.97 -4.39
C THR A 94 6.39 -7.36 -3.81
N GLY A 95 6.48 -6.16 -3.22
CA GLY A 95 5.32 -5.40 -2.73
C GLY A 95 4.30 -5.12 -3.83
N ASP A 96 4.77 -4.71 -5.01
CA ASP A 96 3.92 -4.44 -6.17
C ASP A 96 3.16 -5.70 -6.62
N PHE A 97 3.82 -6.86 -6.68
CA PHE A 97 3.16 -8.13 -7.01
C PHE A 97 2.17 -8.57 -5.92
N VAL A 98 2.48 -8.36 -4.65
CA VAL A 98 1.54 -8.60 -3.54
C VAL A 98 0.31 -7.71 -3.68
N PHE A 99 0.50 -6.44 -3.99
CA PHE A 99 -0.61 -5.50 -4.24
C PHE A 99 -1.43 -5.90 -5.47
N LEU A 100 -0.79 -6.23 -6.60
CA LEU A 100 -1.45 -6.72 -7.80
C LEU A 100 -2.32 -7.95 -7.49
N ALA A 101 -1.74 -8.96 -6.83
CA ALA A 101 -2.47 -10.16 -6.44
C ALA A 101 -3.68 -9.82 -5.57
N SER A 102 -3.53 -8.92 -4.58
CA SER A 102 -4.63 -8.54 -3.71
C SER A 102 -5.80 -7.90 -4.47
N VAL A 103 -5.49 -6.99 -5.39
CA VAL A 103 -6.49 -6.30 -6.24
C VAL A 103 -7.20 -7.29 -7.17
N LEU A 104 -6.46 -8.24 -7.75
CA LEU A 104 -7.02 -9.26 -8.65
C LEU A 104 -7.96 -10.23 -7.90
N PHE A 105 -7.59 -10.67 -6.70
CA PHE A 105 -8.44 -11.57 -5.90
C PHE A 105 -9.68 -10.88 -5.33
N MET A 106 -9.60 -9.60 -4.96
CA MET A 106 -10.76 -8.83 -4.49
C MET A 106 -11.73 -8.45 -5.61
N LYS A 107 -11.26 -8.40 -6.85
CA LYS A 107 -12.10 -8.01 -8.02
C LYS A 107 -12.85 -6.70 -7.73
N ASP A 108 -14.18 -6.72 -7.89
CA ASP A 108 -15.03 -5.54 -7.69
C ASP A 108 -15.34 -5.23 -6.21
N SER A 109 -14.88 -6.06 -5.28
CA SER A 109 -14.97 -5.77 -3.84
C SER A 109 -13.85 -4.87 -3.33
N TRP A 110 -12.76 -4.66 -4.12
CA TRP A 110 -11.65 -3.80 -3.70
C TRP A 110 -12.06 -2.33 -3.61
N ARG A 111 -11.72 -1.68 -2.48
CA ARG A 111 -11.95 -0.26 -2.23
C ARG A 111 -10.71 0.35 -1.56
N ALA A 112 -10.46 1.62 -1.84
CA ALA A 112 -9.54 2.45 -1.09
C ALA A 112 -10.33 3.22 -0.02
N GLY A 113 -10.23 2.76 1.23
CA GLY A 113 -11.06 3.22 2.35
C GLY A 113 -12.32 2.38 2.54
N ILE A 114 -13.01 2.62 3.65
CA ILE A 114 -14.16 1.82 4.08
C ILE A 114 -15.45 2.25 3.34
N PRO A 115 -16.17 1.35 2.66
CA PRO A 115 -17.39 1.70 1.94
C PRO A 115 -18.54 1.99 2.90
N GLU A 116 -19.35 3.02 2.63
CA GLU A 116 -20.56 3.33 3.42
C GLU A 116 -21.80 2.54 2.96
N LYS A 117 -21.97 2.41 1.66
CA LYS A 117 -23.22 1.90 1.06
C LYS A 117 -23.00 0.68 0.16
N ASP A 118 -21.78 0.43 -0.28
CA ASP A 118 -21.48 -0.65 -1.22
C ASP A 118 -21.50 -1.99 -0.51
N LYS A 119 -22.28 -2.93 -1.04
CA LYS A 119 -22.24 -4.34 -0.60
C LYS A 119 -20.98 -4.99 -1.17
N THR A 120 -19.91 -5.05 -0.38
CA THR A 120 -18.72 -5.83 -0.68
C THR A 120 -18.88 -7.27 -0.20
N LYS A 121 -18.11 -8.21 -0.78
CA LYS A 121 -18.06 -9.59 -0.32
C LYS A 121 -16.81 -9.81 0.52
N LEU A 122 -16.90 -10.64 1.56
CA LEU A 122 -15.73 -11.09 2.29
C LEU A 122 -14.89 -12.01 1.40
N VAL A 123 -13.66 -11.61 1.10
CA VAL A 123 -12.71 -12.40 0.30
C VAL A 123 -11.71 -13.05 1.24
N THR A 124 -11.67 -14.40 1.24
CA THR A 124 -10.81 -15.18 2.14
C THR A 124 -9.91 -16.17 1.39
N ASN A 125 -9.97 -16.18 0.05
CA ASN A 125 -9.21 -17.08 -0.82
C ASN A 125 -7.96 -16.42 -1.42
N GLY A 126 -7.18 -17.19 -2.19
CA GLY A 126 -5.95 -16.70 -2.83
C GLY A 126 -4.97 -16.15 -1.81
N ILE A 127 -4.43 -14.96 -2.05
CA ILE A 127 -3.48 -14.28 -1.16
C ILE A 127 -4.09 -13.95 0.22
N TYR A 128 -5.43 -13.80 0.29
CA TYR A 128 -6.17 -13.55 1.54
C TYR A 128 -6.18 -14.75 2.50
N ARG A 129 -5.74 -15.94 2.05
CA ARG A 129 -5.48 -17.08 2.95
C ARG A 129 -4.23 -16.89 3.80
N PHE A 130 -3.31 -16.01 3.40
CA PHE A 130 -2.02 -15.78 4.05
C PHE A 130 -1.94 -14.45 4.77
N SER A 131 -2.72 -13.46 4.33
CA SER A 131 -2.83 -12.14 4.95
C SER A 131 -4.27 -11.67 4.90
N ARG A 132 -4.75 -11.03 5.98
CA ARG A 132 -6.06 -10.36 5.94
C ARG A 132 -6.01 -9.01 5.23
N ASN A 133 -4.81 -8.42 5.14
CA ASN A 133 -4.60 -7.09 4.59
C ASN A 133 -3.45 -7.08 3.55
N PRO A 134 -3.49 -7.94 2.50
CA PRO A 134 -2.36 -8.08 1.59
C PRO A 134 -2.14 -6.81 0.74
N ALA A 135 -3.17 -6.01 0.48
CA ALA A 135 -3.01 -4.74 -0.21
C ALA A 135 -2.13 -3.77 0.59
N PHE A 136 -2.40 -3.63 1.89
CA PHE A 136 -1.58 -2.79 2.78
C PHE A 136 -0.16 -3.32 2.94
N LEU A 137 0.01 -4.65 3.02
CA LEU A 137 1.33 -5.26 3.00
C LEU A 137 2.11 -4.90 1.73
N GLY A 138 1.45 -4.89 0.57
CA GLY A 138 2.05 -4.45 -0.69
C GLY A 138 2.50 -2.99 -0.64
N PHE A 139 1.68 -2.08 -0.09
CA PHE A 139 2.06 -0.68 0.15
C PHE A 139 3.28 -0.57 1.05
N ASP A 140 3.26 -1.24 2.21
CA ASP A 140 4.35 -1.19 3.18
C ASP A 140 5.67 -1.69 2.57
N MET A 141 5.63 -2.80 1.82
CA MET A 141 6.80 -3.35 1.13
C MET A 141 7.32 -2.42 0.05
N MET A 142 6.45 -1.77 -0.72
CA MET A 142 6.85 -0.79 -1.73
C MET A 142 7.51 0.43 -1.06
N TYR A 143 6.94 0.97 0.04
CA TYR A 143 7.55 2.09 0.77
C TYR A 143 8.91 1.73 1.35
N VAL A 144 9.05 0.56 1.98
CA VAL A 144 10.32 0.06 2.51
C VAL A 144 11.32 -0.19 1.38
N GLY A 145 10.87 -0.75 0.25
CA GLY A 145 11.70 -1.00 -0.92
C GLY A 145 12.31 0.30 -1.47
N VAL A 146 11.46 1.30 -1.73
CA VAL A 146 11.94 2.61 -2.21
C VAL A 146 12.78 3.33 -1.15
N LEU A 147 12.46 3.18 0.14
CA LEU A 147 13.29 3.71 1.22
C LEU A 147 14.69 3.10 1.23
N LEU A 148 14.83 1.79 1.02
CA LEU A 148 16.14 1.14 0.91
C LEU A 148 16.89 1.56 -0.36
N MET A 149 16.18 1.82 -1.46
CA MET A 149 16.80 2.33 -2.69
C MET A 149 17.32 3.75 -2.52
N TYR A 150 16.58 4.59 -1.78
CA TYR A 150 16.81 6.03 -1.64
C TYR A 150 16.69 6.46 -0.18
N PHE A 151 17.52 5.86 0.67
CA PHE A 151 17.52 6.20 2.09
C PHE A 151 18.06 7.60 2.33
N ASN A 152 17.20 8.45 2.86
CA ASN A 152 17.54 9.75 3.42
C ASN A 152 16.52 10.11 4.52
N PRO A 153 16.81 11.09 5.40
CA PRO A 153 15.92 11.42 6.53
C PRO A 153 14.51 11.83 6.11
N LEU A 154 14.37 12.54 4.97
CA LEU A 154 13.07 12.98 4.46
C LEU A 154 12.22 11.77 4.03
N ASN A 155 12.78 10.91 3.17
CA ASN A 155 12.10 9.71 2.70
C ASN A 155 11.78 8.77 3.87
N ALA A 156 12.69 8.62 4.85
CA ALA A 156 12.47 7.81 6.05
C ALA A 156 11.28 8.34 6.88
N ALA A 157 11.23 9.64 7.14
CA ALA A 157 10.17 10.25 7.93
C ALA A 157 8.79 10.07 7.27
N PHE A 158 8.68 10.34 5.96
CA PHE A 158 7.40 10.21 5.25
C PHE A 158 6.99 8.74 5.02
N SER A 159 7.95 7.83 4.77
CA SER A 159 7.66 6.39 4.67
C SER A 159 7.15 5.83 6.00
N LEU A 160 7.80 6.16 7.11
CA LEU A 160 7.35 5.75 8.44
C LEU A 160 5.96 6.33 8.75
N PHE A 161 5.73 7.61 8.46
CA PHE A 161 4.42 8.24 8.66
C PHE A 161 3.34 7.52 7.84
N ALA A 162 3.60 7.19 6.57
CA ALA A 162 2.65 6.47 5.73
C ALA A 162 2.36 5.06 6.26
N ILE A 163 3.37 4.29 6.64
CA ILE A 163 3.21 2.93 7.20
C ILE A 163 2.39 2.97 8.50
N VAL A 164 2.66 3.92 9.41
CA VAL A 164 1.88 4.09 10.64
C VAL A 164 0.42 4.41 10.32
N MET A 165 0.17 5.33 9.41
CA MET A 165 -1.20 5.71 9.03
C MET A 165 -1.96 4.57 8.33
N LEU A 166 -1.28 3.78 7.48
CA LEU A 166 -1.87 2.58 6.89
C LEU A 166 -2.19 1.53 7.97
N HIS A 167 -1.32 1.35 8.96
CA HIS A 167 -1.62 0.46 10.09
C HIS A 167 -2.87 0.91 10.87
N LEU A 168 -3.00 2.21 11.16
CA LEU A 168 -4.20 2.74 11.82
C LEU A 168 -5.46 2.55 10.97
N GLN A 169 -5.35 2.68 9.64
CA GLN A 169 -6.43 2.41 8.72
C GLN A 169 -6.85 0.92 8.76
N ILE A 170 -5.90 -0.02 8.78
CA ILE A 170 -6.17 -1.46 8.93
C ILE A 170 -7.02 -1.71 10.19
N LEU A 171 -6.68 -1.07 11.32
CA LEU A 171 -7.44 -1.23 12.56
C LEU A 171 -8.90 -0.78 12.42
N GLN A 172 -9.16 0.28 11.65
CA GLN A 172 -10.52 0.74 11.39
C GLN A 172 -11.25 -0.20 10.42
N GLU A 173 -10.56 -0.66 9.37
CA GLU A 173 -11.14 -1.61 8.42
C GLU A 173 -11.47 -2.95 9.08
N GLU A 174 -10.63 -3.47 9.98
CA GLU A 174 -10.92 -4.71 10.72
C GLU A 174 -12.16 -4.55 11.62
N LYS A 175 -12.37 -3.38 12.27
CA LYS A 175 -13.60 -3.10 13.03
C LYS A 175 -14.84 -3.09 12.14
N TYR A 176 -14.73 -2.45 10.97
CA TYR A 176 -15.81 -2.43 10.00
C TYR A 176 -16.15 -3.84 9.48
N MET A 177 -15.13 -4.64 9.17
CA MET A 177 -15.30 -6.02 8.72
C MET A 177 -16.00 -6.89 9.77
N GLU A 178 -15.64 -6.73 11.05
CA GLU A 178 -16.28 -7.41 12.16
C GLU A 178 -17.76 -7.00 12.31
N ALA A 179 -18.06 -5.70 12.21
CA ALA A 179 -19.42 -5.19 12.28
C ALA A 179 -20.29 -5.62 11.09
N THR A 180 -19.68 -5.76 9.90
CA THR A 180 -20.39 -6.04 8.64
C THR A 180 -20.61 -7.54 8.41
N PHE A 181 -19.60 -8.36 8.67
CA PHE A 181 -19.61 -9.80 8.38
C PHE A 181 -19.73 -10.70 9.63
N GLY A 182 -19.68 -10.12 10.83
CA GLY A 182 -19.92 -10.81 12.09
C GLY A 182 -19.09 -12.07 12.26
N LYS A 183 -19.77 -13.21 12.51
CA LYS A 183 -19.14 -14.51 12.77
C LYS A 183 -18.24 -14.98 11.63
N GLU A 184 -18.62 -14.75 10.38
CA GLU A 184 -17.82 -15.16 9.22
C GLU A 184 -16.42 -14.51 9.23
N TYR A 185 -16.35 -13.20 9.52
CA TYR A 185 -15.08 -12.50 9.65
C TYR A 185 -14.28 -12.97 10.88
N LEU A 186 -14.93 -13.21 12.01
CA LEU A 186 -14.26 -13.70 13.23
C LEU A 186 -13.62 -15.07 13.01
N ASP A 187 -14.30 -15.98 12.31
CA ASP A 187 -13.75 -17.30 11.98
C ASP A 187 -12.60 -17.23 10.97
N TYR A 188 -12.66 -16.31 10.02
CA TYR A 188 -11.53 -15.98 9.13
C TYR A 188 -10.35 -15.42 9.91
N ARG A 189 -10.59 -14.45 10.82
CA ARG A 189 -9.57 -13.83 11.67
C ARG A 189 -8.84 -14.81 12.57
N LYS A 190 -9.51 -15.87 13.03
CA LYS A 190 -8.86 -16.95 13.80
C LYS A 190 -7.85 -17.74 12.98
N LYS A 191 -8.04 -17.87 11.67
CA LYS A 191 -7.22 -18.71 10.78
C LYS A 191 -6.08 -17.93 10.08
N THR A 192 -6.19 -16.62 9.94
CA THR A 192 -5.26 -15.82 9.14
C THR A 192 -4.74 -14.64 9.94
N PHE A 193 -3.43 -14.34 9.85
CA PHE A 193 -2.84 -13.18 10.50
C PHE A 193 -3.17 -11.88 9.78
N ARG A 194 -2.98 -10.75 10.48
CA ARG A 194 -3.23 -9.41 9.95
C ARG A 194 -2.33 -9.11 8.75
N TYR A 195 -1.02 -9.35 8.87
CA TYR A 195 -0.04 -9.08 7.81
C TYR A 195 0.33 -10.35 7.05
N LEU A 196 0.99 -11.29 7.67
CA LEU A 196 1.46 -12.50 6.99
C LEU A 196 1.41 -13.73 7.92
N GLY A 197 0.87 -14.83 7.41
CA GLY A 197 0.86 -16.13 8.06
C GLY A 197 -0.52 -16.72 8.27
N LYS A 198 -0.52 -17.99 8.67
CA LYS A 198 -1.72 -18.74 9.08
C LYS A 198 -1.60 -19.11 10.55
N ARG A 199 -2.74 -19.13 11.23
CA ARG A 199 -2.85 -19.75 12.55
C ARG A 199 -3.19 -21.23 12.36
N LYS A 200 -2.54 -22.08 13.15
CA LYS A 200 -2.87 -23.52 13.23
C LYS A 200 -4.16 -23.74 14.00
#